data_57340c7d840e2ee9ddc30323af4eefee
#
_entry.id   57340c7d840e2ee9ddc30323af4eefee
#
_cell.length_a   1.000
_cell.length_b   1.000
_cell.length_c   1.000
_cell.angle_alpha   90.00
_cell.angle_beta   90.00
_cell.angle_gamma   90.00
#
_symmetry.space_group_name_H-M   'P 1'
#
loop_
_entity.id
_entity.type
_entity.pdbx_description
1 polymer ?
#
loop_
_entity_poly.entity_id
_entity_poly.type
_entity_poly.pdbx_seq_one_letter_code
_entity_poly.pdbx_strand_id
1 'polypeptide(L)'
;MQHNLRNIAKRQPNFFALTPLIVFLLMYLVTSLILQDFYKIPITIAFLFSCIYAVAITSGLNISQRITRFSRGASNKSIMLMIWIFILAGAFAQTTKSMGGVQQAVNIALKILPSNFLLPGMFLTSCFISLSIGTSVGTIAALMPVAAGIASQTGFDITIMAGIIVGGAYFGDNLSFISDTTVVATKTQGCMMKDKFRENIKIVTPAAIAALIIYFFLGKDFAFSLQENEIMFVKVLPYIAVLITAIIGVDVIIVLFLGTILAGLIGIFSGDYDIFGWFSHMGDGVLSMSELIIVTLLAGGMLELIRYNGGMDFLVEKISAKIRDRLGAEFSIASLVFFADLCTANNTVAIITVGQATNKISSKFGISPKRAASILDTFSCFAQGLIPYGAQMLLAAGLCKIAPSSITPYLFYPFLMGLCALLSIVFYKPKTKKNAKVSLQP
;
A
#
# COMPACT_ATOMS: atom_id res chain seq x y z
N MET A 1 32.77 17.72 -0.33
CA MET A 1 32.02 17.16 0.82
C MET A 1 31.20 15.91 0.49
N GLN A 2 30.97 15.54 -0.77
CA GLN A 2 30.17 14.38 -1.19
C GLN A 2 30.95 13.04 -1.25
N HIS A 3 32.28 13.06 -1.13
CA HIS A 3 33.09 11.85 -1.36
C HIS A 3 33.36 11.00 -0.11
N ASN A 4 33.16 11.53 1.11
CA ASN A 4 33.46 10.84 2.37
C ASN A 4 32.31 10.01 2.98
N LEU A 5 31.16 9.91 2.31
CA LEU A 5 29.99 9.20 2.83
C LEU A 5 29.80 7.78 2.27
N ARG A 6 30.69 7.33 1.38
CA ARG A 6 30.62 5.96 0.78
C ARG A 6 31.26 4.87 1.65
N ASN A 7 32.11 5.19 2.60
CA ASN A 7 32.79 4.24 3.49
C ASN A 7 32.19 4.25 4.89
N ILE A 8 30.88 3.93 5.01
CA ILE A 8 30.32 3.66 6.32
C ILE A 8 30.58 2.19 6.61
N ALA A 9 31.45 1.92 7.56
CA ALA A 9 31.66 0.59 8.12
C ALA A 9 30.28 -0.03 8.41
N LYS A 10 30.02 -1.20 7.81
CA LYS A 10 28.81 -1.97 8.02
C LYS A 10 28.66 -2.17 9.53
N ARG A 11 27.69 -1.54 10.15
CA ARG A 11 27.47 -1.72 11.59
C ARG A 11 27.05 -3.15 11.86
N GLN A 12 27.43 -3.65 13.03
CA GLN A 12 27.03 -4.98 13.45
C GLN A 12 25.50 -5.03 13.63
N PRO A 13 24.89 -6.18 13.33
CA PRO A 13 23.47 -6.44 13.58
C PRO A 13 23.11 -6.10 15.02
N ASN A 14 22.07 -5.27 15.19
CA ASN A 14 21.71 -4.74 16.51
C ASN A 14 20.20 -4.72 16.71
N PHE A 15 19.72 -5.48 17.69
CA PHE A 15 18.30 -5.51 18.07
C PHE A 15 17.80 -4.14 18.56
N PHE A 16 18.61 -3.42 19.34
CA PHE A 16 18.21 -2.12 19.90
C PHE A 16 17.91 -1.08 18.81
N ALA A 17 18.42 -1.28 17.61
CA ALA A 17 18.09 -0.43 16.47
C ALA A 17 16.62 -0.54 16.01
N LEU A 18 15.90 -1.60 16.39
CA LEU A 18 14.47 -1.80 16.10
C LEU A 18 13.56 -1.20 17.18
N THR A 19 14.09 -0.82 18.34
CA THR A 19 13.29 -0.30 19.45
C THR A 19 12.48 0.96 19.15
N PRO A 20 12.87 1.87 18.23
CA PRO A 20 12.00 2.98 17.80
C PRO A 20 10.65 2.51 17.26
N LEU A 21 10.63 1.43 16.48
CA LEU A 21 9.39 0.85 15.99
C LEU A 21 8.56 0.25 17.13
N ILE A 22 9.21 -0.41 18.08
CA ILE A 22 8.53 -0.95 19.27
C ILE A 22 7.94 0.19 20.11
N VAL A 23 8.67 1.28 20.32
CA VAL A 23 8.19 2.47 21.02
C VAL A 23 6.96 3.06 20.32
N PHE A 24 7.01 3.18 18.99
CA PHE A 24 5.86 3.63 18.20
C PHE A 24 4.63 2.74 18.44
N LEU A 25 4.79 1.43 18.26
CA LEU A 25 3.69 0.47 18.44
C LEU A 25 3.13 0.48 19.86
N LEU A 26 3.98 0.51 20.86
CA LEU A 26 3.56 0.57 22.26
C LEU A 26 2.83 1.88 22.57
N MET A 27 3.36 3.02 22.14
CA MET A 27 2.68 4.31 22.33
C MET A 27 1.31 4.32 21.67
N TYR A 28 1.23 3.89 20.41
CA TYR A 28 -0.01 3.94 19.66
C TYR A 28 -1.05 2.92 20.17
N LEU A 29 -0.64 1.66 20.38
CA LEU A 29 -1.55 0.58 20.81
C LEU A 29 -1.94 0.69 22.28
N VAL A 30 -0.96 0.88 23.19
CA VAL A 30 -1.24 0.92 24.64
C VAL A 30 -2.12 2.12 24.98
N THR A 31 -1.82 3.28 24.42
CA THR A 31 -2.64 4.47 24.65
C THR A 31 -4.04 4.33 24.07
N SER A 32 -4.17 3.75 22.88
CA SER A 32 -5.48 3.47 22.26
C SER A 32 -6.31 2.48 23.08
N LEU A 33 -5.69 1.46 23.65
CA LEU A 33 -6.37 0.48 24.52
C LEU A 33 -6.78 1.08 25.86
N ILE A 34 -5.91 1.90 26.49
CA ILE A 34 -6.23 2.56 27.78
C ILE A 34 -7.37 3.56 27.60
N LEU A 35 -7.36 4.33 26.53
CA LEU A 35 -8.35 5.37 26.24
C LEU A 35 -9.62 4.82 25.58
N GLN A 36 -9.61 3.55 25.16
CA GLN A 36 -10.66 2.90 24.37
C GLN A 36 -11.07 3.71 23.12
N ASP A 37 -10.13 4.52 22.63
CA ASP A 37 -10.35 5.43 21.50
C ASP A 37 -9.04 5.61 20.72
N PHE A 38 -9.04 5.14 19.47
CA PHE A 38 -7.88 5.24 18.57
C PHE A 38 -7.67 6.65 18.02
N TYR A 39 -8.57 7.58 18.27
CA TYR A 39 -8.50 8.97 17.78
C TYR A 39 -7.92 9.95 18.79
N LYS A 40 -7.89 9.60 20.08
CA LYS A 40 -7.44 10.54 21.14
C LYS A 40 -5.95 10.90 21.03
N ILE A 41 -5.13 10.03 20.48
CA ILE A 41 -3.73 10.35 20.23
C ILE A 41 -3.49 10.33 18.71
N PRO A 42 -3.20 11.50 18.11
CA PRO A 42 -2.83 11.55 16.70
C PRO A 42 -1.61 10.65 16.43
N ILE A 43 -1.69 9.84 15.38
CA ILE A 43 -0.60 8.94 14.97
C ILE A 43 0.72 9.70 14.74
N THR A 44 0.64 10.97 14.32
CA THR A 44 1.77 11.88 14.16
C THR A 44 2.56 12.05 15.44
N ILE A 45 1.90 12.12 16.60
CA ILE A 45 2.56 12.30 17.90
C ILE A 45 3.30 11.03 18.30
N ALA A 46 2.71 9.85 18.12
CA ALA A 46 3.39 8.58 18.38
C ALA A 46 4.65 8.43 17.50
N PHE A 47 4.57 8.82 16.21
CA PHE A 47 5.74 8.85 15.33
C PHE A 47 6.77 9.88 15.76
N LEU A 48 6.37 11.09 16.16
CA LEU A 48 7.27 12.14 16.59
C LEU A 48 8.13 11.69 17.79
N PHE A 49 7.50 11.16 18.84
CA PHE A 49 8.22 10.64 20.00
C PHE A 49 9.16 9.50 19.64
N SER A 50 8.70 8.59 18.78
CA SER A 50 9.52 7.48 18.30
C SER A 50 10.72 7.95 17.48
N CYS A 51 10.57 8.99 16.67
CA CYS A 51 11.65 9.61 15.91
C CYS A 51 12.66 10.32 16.82
N ILE A 52 12.19 11.06 17.84
CA ILE A 52 13.06 11.68 18.86
C ILE A 52 13.89 10.58 19.57
N TYR A 53 13.23 9.50 19.97
CA TYR A 53 13.90 8.35 20.58
C TYR A 53 14.92 7.72 19.60
N ALA A 54 14.57 7.52 18.32
CA ALA A 54 15.48 6.98 17.31
C ALA A 54 16.74 7.86 17.14
N VAL A 55 16.57 9.19 17.12
CA VAL A 55 17.68 10.15 17.07
C VAL A 55 18.53 10.05 18.34
N ALA A 56 17.91 9.93 19.52
CA ALA A 56 18.61 9.84 20.81
C ALA A 56 19.50 8.59 20.92
N ILE A 57 18.98 7.40 20.54
CA ILE A 57 19.73 6.13 20.65
C ILE A 57 20.76 5.93 19.53
N THR A 58 20.75 6.75 18.48
CA THR A 58 21.69 6.62 17.36
C THR A 58 23.09 6.99 17.85
N SER A 59 24.01 6.05 17.82
CA SER A 59 25.38 6.21 18.31
C SER A 59 26.39 6.50 17.18
N GLY A 60 27.57 7.04 17.56
CA GLY A 60 28.70 7.27 16.63
C GLY A 60 28.49 8.43 15.64
N LEU A 61 27.48 9.28 15.86
CA LEU A 61 27.20 10.50 15.13
C LEU A 61 26.89 11.63 16.11
N ASN A 62 27.28 12.86 15.79
CA ASN A 62 26.80 14.04 16.49
C ASN A 62 25.34 14.34 16.10
N ILE A 63 24.67 15.22 16.84
CA ILE A 63 23.24 15.49 16.66
C ILE A 63 22.93 16.02 15.25
N SER A 64 23.77 16.88 14.69
CA SER A 64 23.60 17.43 13.34
C SER A 64 23.68 16.31 12.27
N GLN A 65 24.61 15.38 12.44
CA GLN A 65 24.74 14.23 11.52
C GLN A 65 23.58 13.25 11.64
N ARG A 66 23.01 13.05 12.85
CA ARG A 66 21.81 12.22 13.05
C ARG A 66 20.61 12.83 12.35
N ILE A 67 20.42 14.16 12.49
CA ILE A 67 19.34 14.90 11.82
C ILE A 67 19.53 14.85 10.28
N THR A 68 20.76 15.05 9.79
CA THR A 68 21.06 14.93 8.37
C THR A 68 20.74 13.53 7.84
N ARG A 69 21.04 12.49 8.61
CA ARG A 69 20.73 11.10 8.26
C ARG A 69 19.22 10.86 8.23
N PHE A 70 18.50 11.31 9.25
CA PHE A 70 17.05 11.29 9.31
C PHE A 70 16.42 11.97 8.10
N SER A 71 16.86 13.20 7.80
CA SER A 71 16.38 13.97 6.65
C SER A 71 16.61 13.26 5.32
N ARG A 72 17.73 12.55 5.16
CA ARG A 72 17.98 11.72 3.97
C ARG A 72 16.96 10.59 3.83
N GLY A 73 16.55 9.95 4.92
CA GLY A 73 15.48 8.96 4.93
C GLY A 73 14.14 9.55 4.55
N ALA A 74 13.79 10.67 5.19
CA ALA A 74 12.57 11.42 4.91
C ALA A 74 12.48 11.91 3.45
N SER A 75 13.61 12.29 2.84
CA SER A 75 13.68 12.73 1.43
C SER A 75 13.97 11.60 0.43
N ASN A 76 13.76 10.35 0.80
CA ASN A 76 13.91 9.22 -0.13
C ASN A 76 12.95 9.36 -1.31
N LYS A 77 13.39 8.93 -2.51
CA LYS A 77 12.59 9.03 -3.75
C LYS A 77 11.18 8.44 -3.60
N SER A 78 11.04 7.29 -2.96
CA SER A 78 9.73 6.66 -2.75
C SER A 78 8.84 7.48 -1.81
N ILE A 79 9.42 8.05 -0.75
CA ILE A 79 8.71 8.93 0.19
C ILE A 79 8.23 10.20 -0.53
N MET A 80 9.10 10.84 -1.31
CA MET A 80 8.73 12.04 -2.08
C MET A 80 7.63 11.76 -3.10
N LEU A 81 7.68 10.60 -3.78
CA LEU A 81 6.61 10.17 -4.70
C LEU A 81 5.26 10.06 -3.98
N MET A 82 5.22 9.44 -2.79
CA MET A 82 4.00 9.33 -1.99
C MET A 82 3.43 10.69 -1.60
N ILE A 83 4.31 11.63 -1.19
CA ILE A 83 3.89 12.99 -0.83
C ILE A 83 3.24 13.70 -2.01
N TRP A 84 3.83 13.60 -3.22
CA TRP A 84 3.22 14.14 -4.43
C TRP A 84 1.85 13.55 -4.71
N ILE A 85 1.70 12.23 -4.55
CA ILE A 85 0.40 11.55 -4.72
C ILE A 85 -0.61 12.04 -3.69
N PHE A 86 -0.24 12.19 -2.40
CA PHE A 86 -1.15 12.69 -1.37
C PHE A 86 -1.62 14.12 -1.66
N ILE A 87 -0.70 15.01 -2.03
CA ILE A 87 -1.01 16.39 -2.40
C ILE A 87 -2.02 16.43 -3.55
N LEU A 88 -1.73 15.71 -4.64
CA LEU A 88 -2.56 15.73 -5.84
C LEU A 88 -3.88 14.98 -5.64
N ALA A 89 -3.88 13.88 -4.88
CA ALA A 89 -5.10 13.16 -4.56
C ALA A 89 -6.06 13.99 -3.70
N GLY A 90 -5.53 14.72 -2.71
CA GLY A 90 -6.32 15.65 -1.91
C GLY A 90 -6.92 16.77 -2.75
N ALA A 91 -6.10 17.43 -3.59
CA ALA A 91 -6.55 18.47 -4.51
C ALA A 91 -7.64 17.97 -5.47
N PHE A 92 -7.43 16.80 -6.09
CA PHE A 92 -8.39 16.16 -6.99
C PHE A 92 -9.70 15.82 -6.28
N ALA A 93 -9.62 15.15 -5.12
CA ALA A 93 -10.79 14.71 -4.37
C ALA A 93 -11.66 15.90 -3.94
N GLN A 94 -11.05 16.96 -3.41
CA GLN A 94 -11.81 18.14 -2.96
C GLN A 94 -12.37 18.94 -4.13
N THR A 95 -11.62 19.13 -5.23
CA THR A 95 -12.10 19.80 -6.44
C THR A 95 -13.30 19.07 -7.03
N THR A 96 -13.21 17.74 -7.22
CA THR A 96 -14.30 16.93 -7.78
C THR A 96 -15.52 16.88 -6.86
N LYS A 97 -15.30 16.88 -5.54
CA LYS A 97 -16.38 16.95 -4.56
C LYS A 97 -17.13 18.28 -4.66
N SER A 98 -16.41 19.39 -4.71
CA SER A 98 -17.00 20.74 -4.73
C SER A 98 -17.78 21.05 -6.00
N MET A 99 -17.39 20.48 -7.15
CA MET A 99 -18.18 20.58 -8.40
C MET A 99 -19.36 19.59 -8.47
N GLY A 100 -19.57 18.75 -7.42
CA GLY A 100 -20.63 17.73 -7.42
C GLY A 100 -20.31 16.48 -8.24
N GLY A 101 -19.08 16.32 -8.74
CA GLY A 101 -18.67 15.18 -9.57
C GLY A 101 -18.70 13.84 -8.82
N VAL A 102 -18.34 13.84 -7.53
CA VAL A 102 -18.48 12.64 -6.67
C VAL A 102 -19.92 12.18 -6.63
N GLN A 103 -20.86 13.12 -6.40
CA GLN A 103 -22.30 12.82 -6.34
C GLN A 103 -22.80 12.19 -7.65
N GLN A 104 -22.39 12.72 -8.79
CA GLN A 104 -22.80 12.22 -10.09
C GLN A 104 -22.21 10.83 -10.39
N ALA A 105 -20.93 10.60 -10.03
CA ALA A 105 -20.31 9.30 -10.18
C ALA A 105 -21.00 8.23 -9.30
N VAL A 106 -21.39 8.60 -8.08
CA VAL A 106 -22.17 7.74 -7.18
C VAL A 106 -23.55 7.43 -7.75
N ASN A 107 -24.28 8.43 -8.24
CA ASN A 107 -25.62 8.23 -8.83
C ASN A 107 -25.56 7.24 -10.02
N ILE A 108 -24.53 7.35 -10.86
CA ILE A 108 -24.30 6.39 -11.96
C ILE A 108 -24.00 5.00 -11.43
N ALA A 109 -23.08 4.87 -10.45
CA ALA A 109 -22.71 3.58 -9.90
C ALA A 109 -23.92 2.86 -9.27
N LEU A 110 -24.71 3.59 -8.46
CA LEU A 110 -25.92 3.05 -7.80
C LEU A 110 -27.04 2.70 -8.81
N LYS A 111 -27.10 3.38 -9.96
CA LYS A 111 -28.09 3.09 -11.00
C LYS A 111 -27.73 1.85 -11.82
N ILE A 112 -26.42 1.58 -11.98
CA ILE A 112 -25.92 0.44 -12.77
C ILE A 112 -25.82 -0.83 -11.91
N LEU A 113 -25.37 -0.71 -10.64
CA LEU A 113 -25.12 -1.86 -9.78
C LEU A 113 -26.36 -2.15 -8.90
N PRO A 114 -26.94 -3.35 -8.98
CA PRO A 114 -27.96 -3.77 -8.01
C PRO A 114 -27.39 -3.72 -6.59
N SER A 115 -28.24 -3.41 -5.60
CA SER A 115 -27.82 -3.18 -4.21
C SER A 115 -26.99 -4.33 -3.63
N ASN A 116 -27.39 -5.57 -3.85
CA ASN A 116 -26.68 -6.78 -3.38
C ASN A 116 -25.35 -7.04 -4.10
N PHE A 117 -25.13 -6.44 -5.28
CA PHE A 117 -23.86 -6.53 -6.03
C PHE A 117 -22.98 -5.29 -5.87
N LEU A 118 -23.37 -4.29 -5.09
CA LEU A 118 -22.62 -3.06 -4.90
C LEU A 118 -21.21 -3.33 -4.33
N LEU A 119 -21.11 -4.07 -3.24
CA LEU A 119 -19.83 -4.35 -2.58
C LEU A 119 -18.91 -5.24 -3.43
N PRO A 120 -19.38 -6.40 -3.97
CA PRO A 120 -18.57 -7.19 -4.89
C PRO A 120 -18.14 -6.40 -6.13
N GLY A 121 -19.04 -5.57 -6.69
CA GLY A 121 -18.76 -4.73 -7.85
C GLY A 121 -17.67 -3.70 -7.58
N MET A 122 -17.70 -3.04 -6.42
CA MET A 122 -16.65 -2.10 -6.00
C MET A 122 -15.30 -2.80 -5.83
N PHE A 123 -15.28 -4.00 -5.24
CA PHE A 123 -14.06 -4.80 -5.13
C PHE A 123 -13.49 -5.18 -6.50
N LEU A 124 -14.32 -5.70 -7.42
CA LEU A 124 -13.90 -6.06 -8.76
C LEU A 124 -13.38 -4.84 -9.54
N THR A 125 -14.06 -3.71 -9.42
CA THR A 125 -13.63 -2.45 -10.04
C THR A 125 -12.26 -2.03 -9.52
N SER A 126 -12.04 -2.10 -8.21
CA SER A 126 -10.75 -1.80 -7.60
C SER A 126 -9.66 -2.77 -8.07
N CYS A 127 -9.95 -4.08 -8.12
CA CYS A 127 -9.04 -5.10 -8.65
C CYS A 127 -8.62 -4.80 -10.09
N PHE A 128 -9.60 -4.53 -10.97
CA PHE A 128 -9.37 -4.26 -12.39
C PHE A 128 -8.53 -3.00 -12.60
N ILE A 129 -8.88 -1.91 -11.93
CA ILE A 129 -8.17 -0.64 -12.04
C ILE A 129 -6.75 -0.78 -11.52
N SER A 130 -6.55 -1.41 -10.35
CA SER A 130 -5.22 -1.62 -9.79
C SER A 130 -4.33 -2.49 -10.68
N LEU A 131 -4.91 -3.52 -11.30
CA LEU A 131 -4.20 -4.38 -12.24
C LEU A 131 -3.73 -3.60 -13.48
N SER A 132 -4.55 -2.65 -13.92
CA SER A 132 -4.30 -1.82 -15.11
C SER A 132 -3.32 -0.67 -14.84
N ILE A 133 -3.43 0.00 -13.68
CA ILE A 133 -2.55 1.11 -13.27
C ILE A 133 -1.19 0.59 -12.77
N GLY A 134 -1.19 -0.58 -12.11
CA GLY A 134 0.01 -1.15 -11.50
C GLY A 134 0.42 -0.49 -10.19
N THR A 135 -0.46 0.25 -9.53
CA THR A 135 -0.20 0.84 -8.22
C THR A 135 -1.45 0.89 -7.35
N SER A 136 -1.35 0.34 -6.14
CA SER A 136 -2.43 0.36 -5.14
C SER A 136 -2.75 1.79 -4.68
N VAL A 137 -1.72 2.62 -4.46
CA VAL A 137 -1.91 4.01 -4.02
C VAL A 137 -2.66 4.83 -5.07
N GLY A 138 -2.32 4.68 -6.36
CA GLY A 138 -3.02 5.34 -7.47
C GLY A 138 -4.48 4.90 -7.59
N THR A 139 -4.75 3.62 -7.39
CA THR A 139 -6.11 3.05 -7.39
C THR A 139 -6.96 3.63 -6.25
N ILE A 140 -6.40 3.69 -5.04
CA ILE A 140 -7.07 4.27 -3.88
C ILE A 140 -7.35 5.77 -4.12
N ALA A 141 -6.37 6.52 -4.63
CA ALA A 141 -6.54 7.94 -4.94
C ALA A 141 -7.70 8.20 -5.92
N ALA A 142 -7.87 7.32 -6.92
CA ALA A 142 -8.91 7.45 -7.93
C ALA A 142 -10.31 7.03 -7.44
N LEU A 143 -10.40 5.91 -6.70
CA LEU A 143 -11.68 5.29 -6.35
C LEU A 143 -12.23 5.68 -4.97
N MET A 144 -11.38 6.01 -4.01
CA MET A 144 -11.82 6.25 -2.64
C MET A 144 -12.81 7.40 -2.49
N PRO A 145 -12.70 8.52 -3.21
CA PRO A 145 -13.71 9.59 -3.15
C PRO A 145 -15.10 9.10 -3.58
N VAL A 146 -15.17 8.27 -4.62
CA VAL A 146 -16.44 7.68 -5.09
C VAL A 146 -16.98 6.70 -4.06
N ALA A 147 -16.14 5.82 -3.51
CA ALA A 147 -16.49 4.87 -2.48
C ALA A 147 -17.03 5.56 -1.21
N ALA A 148 -16.38 6.64 -0.77
CA ALA A 148 -16.84 7.48 0.34
C ALA A 148 -18.18 8.15 0.05
N GLY A 149 -18.38 8.61 -1.18
CA GLY A 149 -19.65 9.17 -1.64
C GLY A 149 -20.78 8.13 -1.63
N ILE A 150 -20.52 6.89 -2.10
CA ILE A 150 -21.48 5.78 -2.05
C ILE A 150 -21.85 5.49 -0.58
N ALA A 151 -20.87 5.34 0.31
CA ALA A 151 -21.11 5.10 1.73
C ALA A 151 -22.00 6.20 2.35
N SER A 152 -21.72 7.46 2.04
CA SER A 152 -22.50 8.61 2.54
C SER A 152 -23.94 8.63 2.04
N GLN A 153 -24.20 8.26 0.77
CA GLN A 153 -25.55 8.25 0.19
C GLN A 153 -26.39 7.06 0.62
N THR A 154 -25.74 5.91 0.73
CA THR A 154 -26.44 4.66 1.02
C THR A 154 -26.54 4.38 2.52
N GLY A 155 -25.82 5.12 3.37
CA GLY A 155 -25.72 4.84 4.81
C GLY A 155 -24.86 3.59 5.12
N PHE A 156 -24.14 3.05 4.14
CA PHE A 156 -23.25 1.91 4.36
C PHE A 156 -22.00 2.33 5.13
N ASP A 157 -21.44 1.40 5.92
CA ASP A 157 -20.25 1.68 6.73
C ASP A 157 -19.04 2.02 5.84
N ILE A 158 -18.52 3.24 6.01
CA ILE A 158 -17.39 3.76 5.26
C ILE A 158 -16.10 2.97 5.50
N THR A 159 -15.95 2.35 6.67
CA THR A 159 -14.76 1.57 7.01
C THR A 159 -14.71 0.26 6.21
N ILE A 160 -15.87 -0.38 6.04
CA ILE A 160 -16.02 -1.57 5.18
C ILE A 160 -15.76 -1.19 3.73
N MET A 161 -16.34 -0.09 3.25
CA MET A 161 -16.16 0.38 1.88
C MET A 161 -14.68 0.70 1.60
N ALA A 162 -13.99 1.35 2.54
CA ALA A 162 -12.56 1.61 2.44
C ALA A 162 -11.76 0.29 2.40
N GLY A 163 -12.10 -0.69 3.24
CA GLY A 163 -11.49 -2.02 3.22
C GLY A 163 -11.64 -2.75 1.89
N ILE A 164 -12.80 -2.60 1.24
CA ILE A 164 -13.08 -3.16 -0.09
C ILE A 164 -12.15 -2.57 -1.15
N ILE A 165 -12.03 -1.23 -1.21
CA ILE A 165 -11.19 -0.54 -2.19
C ILE A 165 -9.71 -0.85 -1.95
N VAL A 166 -9.25 -0.78 -0.72
CA VAL A 166 -7.86 -1.10 -0.35
C VAL A 166 -7.54 -2.56 -0.65
N GLY A 167 -8.46 -3.48 -0.34
CA GLY A 167 -8.32 -4.89 -0.67
C GLY A 167 -8.16 -5.14 -2.16
N GLY A 168 -9.02 -4.56 -3.00
CA GLY A 168 -8.92 -4.66 -4.45
C GLY A 168 -7.65 -4.01 -5.00
N ALA A 169 -7.20 -2.92 -4.40
CA ALA A 169 -5.95 -2.27 -4.78
C ALA A 169 -4.73 -3.20 -4.56
N TYR A 170 -4.68 -3.95 -3.48
CA TYR A 170 -3.62 -4.95 -3.23
C TYR A 170 -3.68 -6.16 -4.17
N PHE A 171 -4.88 -6.53 -4.67
CA PHE A 171 -4.99 -7.56 -5.69
C PHE A 171 -4.19 -7.19 -6.94
N GLY A 172 -4.34 -5.96 -7.42
CA GLY A 172 -3.60 -5.47 -8.57
C GLY A 172 -2.11 -5.32 -8.31
N ASP A 173 -1.70 -4.79 -7.16
CA ASP A 173 -0.28 -4.69 -6.78
C ASP A 173 0.43 -6.05 -6.89
N ASN A 174 -0.23 -7.11 -6.45
CA ASN A 174 0.33 -8.46 -6.47
C ASN A 174 0.33 -9.12 -7.86
N LEU A 175 -0.64 -8.83 -8.73
CA LEU A 175 -0.77 -9.48 -10.04
C LEU A 175 -0.35 -8.62 -11.23
N SER A 176 -0.27 -7.30 -11.10
CA SER A 176 0.08 -6.43 -12.23
C SER A 176 1.50 -6.70 -12.73
N PHE A 177 1.67 -6.67 -14.07
CA PHE A 177 2.98 -6.76 -14.70
C PHE A 177 3.81 -5.48 -14.56
N ILE A 178 3.16 -4.35 -14.29
CA ILE A 178 3.79 -3.02 -14.22
C ILE A 178 3.93 -2.51 -12.78
N SER A 179 3.45 -3.25 -11.78
CA SER A 179 3.59 -2.88 -10.38
C SER A 179 5.06 -2.84 -9.95
N ASP A 180 5.44 -1.80 -9.20
CA ASP A 180 6.78 -1.62 -8.65
C ASP A 180 7.22 -2.82 -7.82
N THR A 181 6.31 -3.40 -7.02
CA THR A 181 6.59 -4.58 -6.19
C THR A 181 6.92 -5.79 -7.05
N THR A 182 6.13 -6.05 -8.11
CA THR A 182 6.38 -7.11 -9.08
C THR A 182 7.70 -6.93 -9.80
N VAL A 183 8.00 -5.71 -10.28
CA VAL A 183 9.25 -5.39 -10.98
C VAL A 183 10.45 -5.65 -10.09
N VAL A 184 10.39 -5.18 -8.83
CA VAL A 184 11.52 -5.32 -7.89
C VAL A 184 11.67 -6.76 -7.42
N ALA A 185 10.58 -7.47 -7.09
CA ALA A 185 10.62 -8.86 -6.69
C ALA A 185 11.25 -9.74 -7.79
N THR A 186 10.83 -9.55 -9.04
CA THR A 186 11.37 -10.33 -10.17
C THR A 186 12.82 -9.99 -10.49
N LYS A 187 13.19 -8.71 -10.48
CA LYS A 187 14.57 -8.27 -10.71
C LYS A 187 15.53 -8.78 -9.64
N THR A 188 15.15 -8.68 -8.36
CA THR A 188 16.02 -9.14 -7.26
C THR A 188 16.24 -10.65 -7.26
N GLN A 189 15.26 -11.43 -7.76
CA GLN A 189 15.36 -12.89 -7.83
C GLN A 189 15.81 -13.41 -9.20
N GLY A 190 15.94 -12.57 -10.22
CA GLY A 190 16.37 -12.97 -11.56
C GLY A 190 15.37 -13.84 -12.30
N CYS A 191 14.07 -13.55 -12.24
CA CYS A 191 13.02 -14.25 -12.96
C CYS A 191 12.18 -13.33 -13.83
N MET A 192 11.42 -13.90 -14.78
CA MET A 192 10.51 -13.13 -15.63
C MET A 192 9.22 -12.82 -14.88
N MET A 193 8.64 -11.66 -15.13
CA MET A 193 7.34 -11.24 -14.55
C MET A 193 6.23 -12.23 -14.84
N LYS A 194 6.19 -12.78 -16.07
CA LYS A 194 5.23 -13.81 -16.50
C LYS A 194 5.29 -15.07 -15.61
N ASP A 195 6.47 -15.47 -15.18
CA ASP A 195 6.63 -16.67 -14.35
C ASP A 195 6.16 -16.43 -12.92
N LYS A 196 6.46 -15.24 -12.37
CA LYS A 196 5.93 -14.79 -11.08
C LYS A 196 4.39 -14.67 -11.12
N PHE A 197 3.84 -14.06 -12.16
CA PHE A 197 2.39 -13.95 -12.35
C PHE A 197 1.70 -15.33 -12.28
N ARG A 198 2.25 -16.33 -12.98
CA ARG A 198 1.71 -17.70 -12.98
C ARG A 198 1.76 -18.38 -11.61
N GLU A 199 2.70 -18.02 -10.76
CA GLU A 199 2.74 -18.50 -9.37
C GLU A 199 1.70 -17.76 -8.51
N ASN A 200 1.65 -16.43 -8.62
CA ASN A 200 0.77 -15.60 -7.79
C ASN A 200 -0.72 -15.82 -8.08
N ILE A 201 -1.12 -15.99 -9.33
CA ILE A 201 -2.53 -16.17 -9.68
C ILE A 201 -3.17 -17.36 -8.94
N LYS A 202 -2.40 -18.40 -8.64
CA LYS A 202 -2.87 -19.57 -7.88
C LYS A 202 -3.13 -19.27 -6.40
N ILE A 203 -2.50 -18.22 -5.87
CA ILE A 203 -2.61 -17.79 -4.48
C ILE A 203 -3.71 -16.73 -4.35
N VAL A 204 -3.70 -15.74 -5.24
CA VAL A 204 -4.59 -14.59 -5.13
C VAL A 204 -6.00 -14.87 -5.63
N THR A 205 -6.18 -15.76 -6.62
CA THR A 205 -7.52 -16.07 -7.14
C THR A 205 -8.44 -16.72 -6.10
N PRO A 206 -8.03 -17.75 -5.33
CA PRO A 206 -8.86 -18.27 -4.26
C PRO A 206 -9.19 -17.23 -3.19
N ALA A 207 -8.23 -16.38 -2.84
CA ALA A 207 -8.43 -15.30 -1.88
C ALA A 207 -9.43 -14.25 -2.39
N ALA A 208 -9.35 -13.86 -3.67
CA ALA A 208 -10.27 -12.92 -4.28
C ALA A 208 -11.69 -13.49 -4.38
N ILE A 209 -11.85 -14.76 -4.75
CA ILE A 209 -13.15 -15.42 -4.79
C ILE A 209 -13.76 -15.49 -3.39
N ALA A 210 -12.99 -15.84 -2.36
CA ALA A 210 -13.46 -15.86 -0.99
C ALA A 210 -13.86 -14.47 -0.50
N ALA A 211 -13.08 -13.42 -0.83
CA ALA A 211 -13.43 -12.03 -0.52
C ALA A 211 -14.73 -11.60 -1.22
N LEU A 212 -14.91 -11.94 -2.50
CA LEU A 212 -16.15 -11.66 -3.23
C LEU A 212 -17.38 -12.31 -2.59
N ILE A 213 -17.25 -13.55 -2.13
CA ILE A 213 -18.32 -14.25 -1.42
C ILE A 213 -18.65 -13.53 -0.12
N ILE A 214 -17.65 -13.12 0.67
CA ILE A 214 -17.86 -12.36 1.90
C ILE A 214 -18.57 -11.03 1.59
N TYR A 215 -18.10 -10.28 0.60
CA TYR A 215 -18.72 -8.99 0.22
C TYR A 215 -20.15 -9.17 -0.30
N PHE A 216 -20.43 -10.24 -1.03
CA PHE A 216 -21.80 -10.56 -1.45
C PHE A 216 -22.72 -10.77 -0.26
N PHE A 217 -22.31 -11.59 0.73
CA PHE A 217 -23.12 -11.82 1.92
C PHE A 217 -23.25 -10.59 2.82
N LEU A 218 -22.23 -9.73 2.90
CA LEU A 218 -22.30 -8.47 3.63
C LEU A 218 -23.26 -7.46 2.97
N GLY A 219 -23.41 -7.51 1.65
CA GLY A 219 -24.27 -6.62 0.89
C GLY A 219 -25.67 -7.15 0.58
N LYS A 220 -25.97 -8.43 0.83
CA LYS A 220 -27.21 -9.09 0.34
C LYS A 220 -28.51 -8.48 0.86
N ASP A 221 -28.51 -8.04 2.13
CA ASP A 221 -29.69 -7.47 2.80
C ASP A 221 -29.67 -5.93 2.76
N PHE A 222 -28.70 -5.36 2.06
CA PHE A 222 -28.53 -3.93 1.96
C PHE A 222 -29.42 -3.37 0.85
N ALA A 223 -30.43 -2.63 1.24
CA ALA A 223 -31.30 -1.92 0.32
C ALA A 223 -31.10 -0.42 0.48
N PHE A 224 -30.95 0.28 -0.61
CA PHE A 224 -30.94 1.75 -0.65
C PHE A 224 -32.00 2.24 -1.62
N SER A 225 -32.64 3.35 -1.27
CA SER A 225 -33.55 4.03 -2.17
C SER A 225 -32.77 5.00 -3.06
N LEU A 226 -32.88 4.83 -4.36
CA LEU A 226 -32.31 5.79 -5.31
C LEU A 226 -33.13 7.08 -5.22
N GLN A 227 -32.47 8.20 -4.94
CA GLN A 227 -33.05 9.49 -5.26
C GLN A 227 -32.94 9.67 -6.79
N GLU A 228 -34.07 9.91 -7.45
CA GLU A 228 -34.10 10.26 -8.89
C GLU A 228 -33.51 11.67 -9.06
N ASN A 229 -32.22 11.75 -9.14
CA ASN A 229 -31.52 12.97 -9.50
C ASN A 229 -31.11 12.91 -10.98
N GLU A 230 -31.26 14.02 -11.68
CA GLU A 230 -30.73 14.17 -13.03
C GLU A 230 -29.23 13.92 -13.05
N ILE A 231 -28.77 13.10 -13.99
CA ILE A 231 -27.35 12.77 -14.14
C ILE A 231 -26.69 13.78 -15.08
N MET A 232 -25.80 14.59 -14.53
CA MET A 232 -24.97 15.51 -15.31
C MET A 232 -23.66 14.81 -15.69
N PHE A 233 -23.64 14.10 -16.82
CA PHE A 233 -22.47 13.32 -17.28
C PHE A 233 -21.19 14.13 -17.39
N VAL A 234 -21.25 15.44 -17.69
CA VAL A 234 -20.08 16.32 -17.78
C VAL A 234 -19.30 16.33 -16.48
N LYS A 235 -19.98 16.30 -15.33
CA LYS A 235 -19.34 16.30 -13.99
C LYS A 235 -18.64 14.97 -13.65
N VAL A 236 -18.89 13.91 -14.39
CA VAL A 236 -18.23 12.60 -14.24
C VAL A 236 -16.99 12.47 -15.11
N LEU A 237 -16.84 13.31 -16.13
CA LEU A 237 -15.70 13.26 -17.07
C LEU A 237 -14.33 13.26 -16.39
N PRO A 238 -14.05 14.01 -15.29
CA PRO A 238 -12.75 13.93 -14.62
C PRO A 238 -12.44 12.53 -14.10
N TYR A 239 -13.42 11.82 -13.53
CA TYR A 239 -13.23 10.43 -13.09
C TYR A 239 -12.98 9.49 -14.27
N ILE A 240 -13.75 9.62 -15.35
CA ILE A 240 -13.56 8.81 -16.56
C ILE A 240 -12.17 9.08 -17.15
N ALA A 241 -11.73 10.33 -17.23
CA ALA A 241 -10.42 10.69 -17.74
C ALA A 241 -9.30 10.12 -16.87
N VAL A 242 -9.41 10.23 -15.54
CA VAL A 242 -8.46 9.64 -14.58
C VAL A 242 -8.39 8.12 -14.77
N LEU A 243 -9.53 7.43 -14.88
CA LEU A 243 -9.56 5.97 -15.05
C LEU A 243 -8.97 5.54 -16.40
N ILE A 244 -9.34 6.20 -17.50
CA ILE A 244 -8.84 5.86 -18.83
C ILE A 244 -7.33 6.11 -18.91
N THR A 245 -6.86 7.30 -18.49
CA THR A 245 -5.43 7.64 -18.55
C THR A 245 -4.59 6.72 -17.66
N ALA A 246 -5.13 6.33 -16.51
CA ALA A 246 -4.48 5.36 -15.63
C ALA A 246 -4.41 3.95 -16.27
N ILE A 247 -5.49 3.47 -16.88
CA ILE A 247 -5.54 2.15 -17.56
C ILE A 247 -4.57 2.08 -18.74
N ILE A 248 -4.37 3.16 -19.48
CA ILE A 248 -3.39 3.20 -20.58
C ILE A 248 -1.94 3.40 -20.11
N GLY A 249 -1.71 3.44 -18.79
CA GLY A 249 -0.37 3.43 -18.18
C GLY A 249 0.30 4.80 -18.04
N VAL A 250 -0.48 5.89 -18.01
CA VAL A 250 0.06 7.22 -17.68
C VAL A 250 0.44 7.27 -16.21
N ASP A 251 1.56 7.95 -15.90
CA ASP A 251 2.02 8.12 -14.51
C ASP A 251 0.95 8.74 -13.61
N VAL A 252 0.78 8.19 -12.40
CA VAL A 252 -0.30 8.58 -11.47
C VAL A 252 -0.26 10.06 -11.09
N ILE A 253 0.91 10.69 -11.02
CA ILE A 253 1.06 12.12 -10.76
C ILE A 253 0.41 12.92 -11.91
N ILE A 254 0.72 12.56 -13.16
CA ILE A 254 0.16 13.22 -14.35
C ILE A 254 -1.35 12.99 -14.42
N VAL A 255 -1.81 11.78 -14.14
CA VAL A 255 -3.24 11.42 -14.11
C VAL A 255 -4.02 12.29 -13.13
N LEU A 256 -3.55 12.40 -11.88
CA LEU A 256 -4.21 13.21 -10.85
C LEU A 256 -4.15 14.71 -11.16
N PHE A 257 -3.03 15.19 -11.69
CA PHE A 257 -2.86 16.58 -12.11
C PHE A 257 -3.84 16.95 -13.23
N LEU A 258 -3.89 16.15 -14.30
CA LEU A 258 -4.84 16.38 -15.41
C LEU A 258 -6.29 16.25 -14.95
N GLY A 259 -6.59 15.28 -14.08
CA GLY A 259 -7.91 15.14 -13.46
C GLY A 259 -8.33 16.38 -12.67
N THR A 260 -7.42 16.96 -11.90
CA THR A 260 -7.66 18.18 -11.11
C THR A 260 -7.93 19.39 -12.01
N ILE A 261 -7.13 19.55 -13.09
CA ILE A 261 -7.36 20.63 -14.06
C ILE A 261 -8.71 20.46 -14.74
N LEU A 262 -9.03 19.27 -15.22
CA LEU A 262 -10.30 18.99 -15.90
C LEU A 262 -11.49 19.23 -14.98
N ALA A 263 -11.41 18.81 -13.71
CA ALA A 263 -12.43 19.07 -12.70
C ALA A 263 -12.59 20.57 -12.44
N GLY A 264 -11.46 21.30 -12.34
CA GLY A 264 -11.46 22.75 -12.15
C GLY A 264 -12.16 23.48 -13.29
N LEU A 265 -11.81 23.16 -14.53
CA LEU A 265 -12.43 23.76 -15.72
C LEU A 265 -13.94 23.44 -15.76
N ILE A 266 -14.34 22.20 -15.57
CA ILE A 266 -15.76 21.83 -15.58
C ILE A 266 -16.53 22.57 -14.48
N GLY A 267 -16.01 22.65 -13.26
CA GLY A 267 -16.66 23.32 -12.14
C GLY A 267 -16.83 24.84 -12.38
N ILE A 268 -15.83 25.48 -13.00
CA ILE A 268 -15.93 26.90 -13.39
C ILE A 268 -16.98 27.09 -14.49
N PHE A 269 -16.96 26.28 -15.56
CA PHE A 269 -17.93 26.40 -16.64
C PHE A 269 -19.35 26.00 -16.24
N SER A 270 -19.51 25.10 -15.27
CA SER A 270 -20.81 24.74 -14.69
C SER A 270 -21.33 25.73 -13.65
N GLY A 271 -20.53 26.73 -13.26
CA GLY A 271 -20.91 27.75 -12.28
C GLY A 271 -20.90 27.24 -10.83
N ASP A 272 -20.25 26.13 -10.54
CA ASP A 272 -20.17 25.56 -9.17
C ASP A 272 -19.20 26.38 -8.30
N TYR A 273 -18.19 27.00 -8.89
CA TYR A 273 -17.23 27.93 -8.28
C TYR A 273 -16.53 28.77 -9.34
N ASP A 274 -15.95 29.90 -8.92
CA ASP A 274 -15.03 30.71 -9.73
C ASP A 274 -13.58 30.21 -9.62
N ILE A 275 -12.64 30.87 -10.29
CA ILE A 275 -11.21 30.48 -10.25
C ILE A 275 -10.59 30.57 -8.86
N PHE A 276 -11.02 31.55 -8.04
CA PHE A 276 -10.53 31.70 -6.67
C PHE A 276 -11.12 30.62 -5.75
N GLY A 277 -12.40 30.27 -5.93
CA GLY A 277 -13.05 29.15 -5.28
C GLY A 277 -12.37 27.82 -5.62
N TRP A 278 -11.99 27.60 -6.89
CA TRP A 278 -11.23 26.43 -7.28
C TRP A 278 -9.89 26.34 -6.54
N PHE A 279 -9.11 27.43 -6.50
CA PHE A 279 -7.83 27.43 -5.77
C PHE A 279 -8.02 27.19 -4.27
N SER A 280 -9.07 27.76 -3.67
CA SER A 280 -9.42 27.50 -2.28
C SER A 280 -9.72 26.01 -2.05
N HIS A 281 -10.55 25.41 -2.87
CA HIS A 281 -10.88 23.97 -2.75
C HIS A 281 -9.65 23.07 -2.95
N MET A 282 -8.76 23.37 -3.89
CA MET A 282 -7.49 22.65 -4.01
C MET A 282 -6.65 22.78 -2.73
N GLY A 283 -6.56 23.98 -2.17
CA GLY A 283 -5.84 24.24 -0.91
C GLY A 283 -6.40 23.42 0.24
N ASP A 284 -7.72 23.41 0.42
CA ASP A 284 -8.40 22.62 1.45
C ASP A 284 -8.11 21.12 1.28
N GLY A 285 -8.11 20.65 0.03
CA GLY A 285 -7.79 19.26 -0.30
C GLY A 285 -6.35 18.89 0.08
N VAL A 286 -5.39 19.73 -0.26
CA VAL A 286 -3.97 19.56 0.12
C VAL A 286 -3.80 19.54 1.64
N LEU A 287 -4.41 20.50 2.34
CA LEU A 287 -4.35 20.60 3.80
C LEU A 287 -4.97 19.39 4.49
N SER A 288 -6.01 18.79 3.93
CA SER A 288 -6.62 17.59 4.47
C SER A 288 -5.66 16.39 4.49
N MET A 289 -4.60 16.40 3.67
CA MET A 289 -3.57 15.35 3.59
C MET A 289 -2.35 15.64 4.47
N SER A 290 -2.32 16.74 5.22
CA SER A 290 -1.13 17.21 5.96
C SER A 290 -0.65 16.17 7.00
N GLU A 291 -1.56 15.54 7.74
CA GLU A 291 -1.20 14.51 8.71
C GLU A 291 -0.47 13.33 8.05
N LEU A 292 -0.96 12.87 6.89
CA LEU A 292 -0.38 11.75 6.14
C LEU A 292 1.02 12.09 5.64
N ILE A 293 1.21 13.31 5.18
CA ILE A 293 2.51 13.83 4.71
C ILE A 293 3.50 13.82 5.88
N ILE A 294 3.11 14.34 7.05
CA ILE A 294 3.96 14.38 8.25
C ILE A 294 4.33 12.96 8.69
N VAL A 295 3.36 12.05 8.82
CA VAL A 295 3.60 10.65 9.22
C VAL A 295 4.57 9.98 8.25
N THR A 296 4.39 10.16 6.95
CA THR A 296 5.23 9.54 5.92
C THR A 296 6.68 10.05 5.97
N LEU A 297 6.89 11.35 6.20
CA LEU A 297 8.22 11.93 6.40
C LEU A 297 8.91 11.38 7.65
N LEU A 298 8.19 11.34 8.77
CA LEU A 298 8.70 10.83 10.04
C LEU A 298 9.06 9.35 9.93
N ALA A 299 8.19 8.52 9.33
CA ALA A 299 8.43 7.10 9.12
C ALA A 299 9.69 6.87 8.25
N GLY A 300 9.84 7.61 7.15
CA GLY A 300 11.01 7.51 6.29
C GLY A 300 12.32 7.88 6.99
N GLY A 301 12.30 8.93 7.81
CA GLY A 301 13.46 9.35 8.61
C GLY A 301 13.82 8.33 9.68
N MET A 302 12.83 7.82 10.40
CA MET A 302 13.01 6.78 11.43
C MET A 302 13.62 5.50 10.83
N LEU A 303 13.11 5.05 9.69
CA LEU A 303 13.62 3.88 8.98
C LEU A 303 15.11 4.02 8.64
N GLU A 304 15.55 5.17 8.14
CA GLU A 304 16.95 5.38 7.80
C GLU A 304 17.86 5.28 9.04
N LEU A 305 17.40 5.75 10.20
CA LEU A 305 18.13 5.57 11.46
C LEU A 305 18.15 4.10 11.92
N ILE A 306 17.04 3.38 11.79
CA ILE A 306 16.97 1.93 12.08
C ILE A 306 17.98 1.18 11.20
N ARG A 307 18.01 1.47 9.89
CA ARG A 307 18.97 0.87 8.94
C ARG A 307 20.40 1.22 9.32
N TYR A 308 20.68 2.48 9.59
CA TYR A 308 22.02 2.95 9.96
C TYR A 308 22.53 2.26 11.23
N ASN A 309 21.68 2.04 12.22
CA ASN A 309 22.05 1.39 13.48
C ASN A 309 22.12 -0.15 13.39
N GLY A 310 21.89 -0.77 12.21
CA GLY A 310 22.02 -2.21 11.99
C GLY A 310 20.76 -3.02 12.30
N GLY A 311 19.60 -2.38 12.44
CA GLY A 311 18.33 -3.08 12.73
C GLY A 311 17.90 -4.04 11.62
N MET A 312 18.05 -3.63 10.36
CA MET A 312 17.73 -4.49 9.22
C MET A 312 18.70 -5.66 9.07
N ASP A 313 19.99 -5.44 9.34
CA ASP A 313 21.00 -6.51 9.34
C ASP A 313 20.71 -7.54 10.44
N PHE A 314 20.24 -7.10 11.62
CA PHE A 314 19.80 -7.98 12.70
C PHE A 314 18.63 -8.87 12.28
N LEU A 315 17.61 -8.32 11.65
CA LEU A 315 16.46 -9.10 11.16
C LEU A 315 16.92 -10.19 10.17
N VAL A 316 17.77 -9.81 9.20
CA VAL A 316 18.29 -10.74 8.20
C VAL A 316 19.10 -11.86 8.86
N GLU A 317 20.01 -11.53 9.77
CA GLU A 317 20.85 -12.52 10.44
C GLU A 317 20.02 -13.46 11.32
N LYS A 318 19.14 -12.92 12.18
CA LYS A 318 18.37 -13.71 13.14
C LYS A 318 17.38 -14.67 12.47
N ILE A 319 16.72 -14.21 11.43
CA ILE A 319 15.76 -15.04 10.70
C ILE A 319 16.49 -16.10 9.86
N SER A 320 17.64 -15.74 9.26
CA SER A 320 18.39 -16.67 8.42
C SER A 320 19.15 -17.75 9.21
N ALA A 321 19.48 -17.51 10.48
CA ALA A 321 20.28 -18.42 11.29
C ALA A 321 19.64 -19.75 11.60
N LYS A 322 18.31 -19.85 11.57
CA LYS A 322 17.55 -21.05 11.96
C LYS A 322 17.05 -21.93 10.80
N ILE A 323 17.46 -21.62 9.58
CA ILE A 323 16.99 -22.35 8.40
C ILE A 323 17.65 -23.74 8.32
N ARG A 324 16.84 -24.81 8.33
CA ARG A 324 17.32 -26.20 8.26
C ARG A 324 16.94 -26.88 6.94
N ASP A 325 15.79 -26.56 6.40
CA ASP A 325 15.21 -27.20 5.24
C ASP A 325 14.57 -26.17 4.28
N ARG A 326 14.01 -26.66 3.18
CA ARG A 326 13.36 -25.83 2.17
C ARG A 326 12.11 -25.13 2.72
N LEU A 327 11.31 -25.83 3.52
CA LEU A 327 10.09 -25.28 4.11
C LEU A 327 10.44 -24.10 5.03
N GLY A 328 11.43 -24.32 5.91
CA GLY A 328 11.96 -23.27 6.77
C GLY A 328 12.55 -22.09 5.99
N ALA A 329 13.14 -22.36 4.83
CA ALA A 329 13.67 -21.31 3.95
C ALA A 329 12.53 -20.45 3.33
N GLU A 330 11.44 -21.08 2.86
CA GLU A 330 10.29 -20.33 2.32
C GLU A 330 9.61 -19.50 3.43
N PHE A 331 9.44 -20.03 4.63
CA PHE A 331 8.95 -19.26 5.80
C PHE A 331 9.90 -18.13 6.21
N SER A 332 11.22 -18.37 6.11
CA SER A 332 12.20 -17.31 6.43
C SER A 332 12.13 -16.17 5.43
N ILE A 333 11.98 -16.45 4.14
CA ILE A 333 11.79 -15.42 3.11
C ILE A 333 10.51 -14.61 3.39
N ALA A 334 9.40 -15.29 3.68
CA ALA A 334 8.13 -14.67 4.04
C ALA A 334 8.27 -13.75 5.27
N SER A 335 8.89 -14.26 6.33
CA SER A 335 9.13 -13.49 7.56
C SER A 335 10.07 -12.30 7.34
N LEU A 336 11.14 -12.47 6.55
CA LEU A 336 12.08 -11.39 6.24
C LEU A 336 11.38 -10.20 5.59
N VAL A 337 10.60 -10.44 4.53
CA VAL A 337 9.92 -9.35 3.84
C VAL A 337 8.79 -8.78 4.70
N PHE A 338 8.09 -9.60 5.46
CA PHE A 338 7.03 -9.16 6.37
C PHE A 338 7.57 -8.20 7.44
N PHE A 339 8.60 -8.58 8.17
CA PHE A 339 9.20 -7.69 9.18
C PHE A 339 9.94 -6.50 8.58
N ALA A 340 10.54 -6.67 7.40
CA ALA A 340 11.11 -5.54 6.67
C ALA A 340 10.02 -4.52 6.32
N ASP A 341 8.84 -4.96 5.91
CA ASP A 341 7.74 -4.08 5.55
C ASP A 341 7.14 -3.38 6.76
N LEU A 342 6.99 -4.05 7.90
CA LEU A 342 6.64 -3.41 9.17
C LEU A 342 7.61 -2.26 9.52
N CYS A 343 8.91 -2.44 9.24
CA CYS A 343 9.91 -1.40 9.49
C CYS A 343 9.89 -0.28 8.46
N THR A 344 9.57 -0.60 7.19
CA THR A 344 9.70 0.35 6.07
C THR A 344 8.41 1.09 5.75
N ALA A 345 7.28 0.54 6.16
CA ALA A 345 5.93 0.97 5.77
C ALA A 345 5.77 1.12 4.23
N ASN A 346 6.56 0.34 3.47
CA ASN A 346 6.61 0.39 2.02
C ASN A 346 7.06 -0.95 1.44
N ASN A 347 6.15 -1.65 0.81
CA ASN A 347 6.36 -2.99 0.25
C ASN A 347 7.51 -3.05 -0.77
N THR A 348 7.64 -2.06 -1.65
CA THR A 348 8.74 -1.99 -2.63
C THR A 348 10.11 -1.87 -1.94
N VAL A 349 10.22 -0.98 -0.95
CA VAL A 349 11.45 -0.78 -0.17
C VAL A 349 11.77 -2.03 0.66
N ALA A 350 10.78 -2.69 1.24
CA ALA A 350 10.95 -3.95 1.95
C ALA A 350 11.57 -5.02 1.05
N ILE A 351 10.99 -5.25 -0.14
CA ILE A 351 11.49 -6.22 -1.12
C ILE A 351 12.94 -5.92 -1.54
N ILE A 352 13.25 -4.64 -1.83
CA ILE A 352 14.64 -4.23 -2.19
C ILE A 352 15.59 -4.57 -1.04
N THR A 353 15.19 -4.27 0.18
CA THR A 353 16.05 -4.42 1.38
C THR A 353 16.43 -5.87 1.63
N VAL A 354 15.48 -6.80 1.51
CA VAL A 354 15.74 -8.23 1.79
C VAL A 354 16.03 -9.06 0.53
N GLY A 355 15.91 -8.48 -0.66
CA GLY A 355 15.98 -9.19 -1.95
C GLY A 355 17.28 -9.97 -2.15
N GLN A 356 18.44 -9.40 -1.78
CA GLN A 356 19.73 -10.09 -1.87
C GLN A 356 19.85 -11.25 -0.88
N ALA A 357 19.37 -11.07 0.36
CA ALA A 357 19.37 -12.13 1.36
C ALA A 357 18.46 -13.28 0.90
N THR A 358 17.26 -12.95 0.39
CA THR A 358 16.33 -13.92 -0.19
C THR A 358 16.94 -14.71 -1.35
N ASN A 359 17.66 -14.06 -2.25
CA ASN A 359 18.33 -14.74 -3.37
C ASN A 359 19.37 -15.75 -2.88
N LYS A 360 20.16 -15.41 -1.87
CA LYS A 360 21.11 -16.35 -1.24
C LYS A 360 20.41 -17.53 -0.57
N ILE A 361 19.33 -17.28 0.17
CA ILE A 361 18.53 -18.33 0.83
C ILE A 361 17.90 -19.23 -0.23
N SER A 362 17.23 -18.68 -1.23
CA SER A 362 16.55 -19.45 -2.27
C SER A 362 17.51 -20.33 -3.06
N SER A 363 18.68 -19.81 -3.43
CA SER A 363 19.72 -20.56 -4.13
C SER A 363 20.27 -21.72 -3.27
N LYS A 364 20.53 -21.47 -1.98
CA LYS A 364 21.06 -22.49 -1.05
C LYS A 364 20.08 -23.65 -0.83
N PHE A 365 18.78 -23.38 -0.77
CA PHE A 365 17.74 -24.38 -0.45
C PHE A 365 16.94 -24.84 -1.67
N GLY A 366 17.39 -24.54 -2.88
CA GLY A 366 16.80 -25.02 -4.14
C GLY A 366 15.38 -24.47 -4.39
N ILE A 367 15.07 -23.27 -3.90
CA ILE A 367 13.81 -22.58 -4.20
C ILE A 367 13.97 -21.89 -5.55
N SER A 368 13.01 -22.10 -6.45
CA SER A 368 13.08 -21.46 -7.77
C SER A 368 12.94 -19.93 -7.69
N PRO A 369 13.62 -19.17 -8.54
CA PRO A 369 13.55 -17.70 -8.53
C PRO A 369 12.13 -17.14 -8.59
N LYS A 370 11.26 -17.73 -9.40
CA LYS A 370 9.85 -17.33 -9.51
C LYS A 370 9.06 -17.57 -8.21
N ARG A 371 9.37 -18.64 -7.48
CA ARG A 371 8.74 -18.95 -6.18
C ARG A 371 9.22 -17.96 -5.12
N ALA A 372 10.52 -17.66 -5.07
CA ALA A 372 11.08 -16.68 -4.16
C ALA A 372 10.50 -15.26 -4.42
N ALA A 373 10.39 -14.87 -5.70
CA ALA A 373 9.75 -13.61 -6.09
C ALA A 373 8.26 -13.56 -5.71
N SER A 374 7.54 -14.67 -5.88
CA SER A 374 6.14 -14.80 -5.47
C SER A 374 5.98 -14.61 -3.96
N ILE A 375 6.81 -15.28 -3.14
CA ILE A 375 6.76 -15.15 -1.68
C ILE A 375 7.07 -13.71 -1.24
N LEU A 376 8.15 -13.11 -1.80
CA LEU A 376 8.51 -11.72 -1.48
C LEU A 376 7.35 -10.76 -1.73
N ASP A 377 6.76 -10.82 -2.92
CA ASP A 377 5.73 -9.90 -3.32
C ASP A 377 4.41 -10.14 -2.57
N THR A 378 3.98 -11.40 -2.41
CA THR A 378 2.71 -11.69 -1.72
C THR A 378 2.79 -11.35 -0.23
N PHE A 379 3.90 -11.67 0.44
CA PHE A 379 4.03 -11.36 1.87
C PHE A 379 4.32 -9.89 2.15
N SER A 380 4.90 -9.14 1.20
CA SER A 380 4.98 -7.68 1.33
C SER A 380 3.60 -7.04 1.19
N CYS A 381 2.79 -7.44 0.20
CA CYS A 381 1.42 -6.94 0.07
C CYS A 381 0.55 -7.33 1.28
N PHE A 382 0.74 -8.53 1.84
CA PHE A 382 0.06 -8.95 3.07
C PHE A 382 0.47 -8.10 4.26
N ALA A 383 1.77 -7.90 4.49
CA ALA A 383 2.27 -7.08 5.59
C ALA A 383 1.78 -5.63 5.47
N GLN A 384 1.90 -5.04 4.29
CA GLN A 384 1.47 -3.67 4.02
C GLN A 384 -0.04 -3.49 4.25
N GLY A 385 -0.86 -4.52 3.96
CA GLY A 385 -2.28 -4.52 4.29
C GLY A 385 -2.59 -4.51 5.78
N LEU A 386 -1.67 -4.96 6.65
CA LEU A 386 -1.84 -4.96 8.09
C LEU A 386 -1.37 -3.66 8.75
N ILE A 387 -0.55 -2.85 8.05
CA ILE A 387 0.11 -1.68 8.62
C ILE A 387 -0.81 -0.46 8.55
N PRO A 388 -1.34 0.05 9.67
CA PRO A 388 -2.22 1.23 9.63
C PRO A 388 -1.49 2.52 9.25
N TYR A 389 -0.17 2.56 9.34
CA TYR A 389 0.69 3.67 8.95
C TYR A 389 1.32 3.51 7.56
N GLY A 390 0.89 2.53 6.77
CA GLY A 390 1.27 2.36 5.37
C GLY A 390 0.58 3.38 4.47
N ALA A 391 1.21 3.72 3.34
CA ALA A 391 0.73 4.76 2.43
C ALA A 391 -0.72 4.52 1.95
N GLN A 392 -1.07 3.27 1.66
CA GLN A 392 -2.41 2.88 1.20
C GLN A 392 -3.47 3.15 2.27
N MET A 393 -3.18 2.73 3.50
CA MET A 393 -4.09 2.88 4.63
C MET A 393 -4.24 4.36 5.03
N LEU A 394 -3.13 5.09 5.07
CA LEU A 394 -3.14 6.52 5.33
C LEU A 394 -3.97 7.26 4.29
N LEU A 395 -3.73 7.02 2.99
CA LEU A 395 -4.48 7.69 1.93
C LEU A 395 -5.98 7.38 1.99
N ALA A 396 -6.34 6.11 2.15
CA ALA A 396 -7.74 5.70 2.28
C ALA A 396 -8.42 6.40 3.48
N ALA A 397 -7.76 6.37 4.64
CA ALA A 397 -8.24 6.99 5.86
C ALA A 397 -8.40 8.51 5.73
N GLY A 398 -7.42 9.19 5.13
CA GLY A 398 -7.47 10.64 4.90
C GLY A 398 -8.60 11.07 3.97
N LEU A 399 -8.81 10.34 2.86
CA LEU A 399 -9.91 10.61 1.92
C LEU A 399 -11.29 10.34 2.52
N CYS A 400 -11.39 9.35 3.42
CA CYS A 400 -12.63 9.01 4.14
C CYS A 400 -12.82 9.79 5.44
N LYS A 401 -11.80 10.48 5.95
CA LYS A 401 -11.78 11.14 7.27
C LYS A 401 -12.07 10.18 8.43
N ILE A 402 -11.44 9.00 8.41
CA ILE A 402 -11.53 7.94 9.43
C ILE A 402 -10.13 7.55 9.91
N ALA A 403 -10.04 6.85 11.06
CA ALA A 403 -8.77 6.33 11.52
C ALA A 403 -8.26 5.20 10.61
N PRO A 404 -6.96 5.15 10.26
CA PRO A 404 -6.41 4.05 9.50
C PRO A 404 -6.66 2.68 10.13
N SER A 405 -6.57 2.58 11.46
CA SER A 405 -6.81 1.34 12.22
C SER A 405 -8.26 0.83 12.12
N SER A 406 -9.26 1.70 11.88
CA SER A 406 -10.64 1.28 11.73
C SER A 406 -10.90 0.48 10.43
N ILE A 407 -10.06 0.66 9.41
CA ILE A 407 -10.14 -0.08 8.15
C ILE A 407 -9.61 -1.51 8.29
N THR A 408 -8.60 -1.72 9.15
CA THR A 408 -7.87 -2.99 9.26
C THR A 408 -8.77 -4.23 9.45
N PRO A 409 -9.81 -4.23 10.31
CA PRO A 409 -10.68 -5.40 10.49
C PRO A 409 -11.44 -5.82 9.22
N TYR A 410 -11.61 -4.92 8.26
CA TYR A 410 -12.37 -5.12 7.02
C TYR A 410 -11.51 -5.39 5.79
N LEU A 411 -10.21 -5.59 5.97
CA LEU A 411 -9.28 -5.96 4.91
C LEU A 411 -9.34 -7.46 4.60
N PHE A 412 -10.53 -7.97 4.29
CA PHE A 412 -10.73 -9.40 4.07
C PHE A 412 -9.79 -9.97 3.00
N TYR A 413 -9.61 -9.27 1.87
CA TYR A 413 -8.74 -9.78 0.81
C TYR A 413 -7.27 -9.91 1.23
N PRO A 414 -6.59 -8.91 1.83
CA PRO A 414 -5.23 -9.08 2.33
C PRO A 414 -5.07 -10.24 3.33
N PHE A 415 -6.01 -10.41 4.26
CA PHE A 415 -5.98 -11.54 5.21
C PHE A 415 -6.12 -12.90 4.51
N LEU A 416 -7.08 -13.01 3.59
CA LEU A 416 -7.30 -14.24 2.81
C LEU A 416 -6.10 -14.54 1.90
N MET A 417 -5.50 -13.52 1.29
CA MET A 417 -4.30 -13.66 0.47
C MET A 417 -3.12 -14.16 1.31
N GLY A 418 -2.91 -13.59 2.50
CA GLY A 418 -1.89 -14.04 3.45
C GLY A 418 -2.10 -15.51 3.86
N LEU A 419 -3.34 -15.90 4.17
CA LEU A 419 -3.70 -17.28 4.47
C LEU A 419 -3.41 -18.21 3.28
N CYS A 420 -3.87 -17.87 2.08
CA CYS A 420 -3.60 -18.65 0.87
C CYS A 420 -2.10 -18.76 0.59
N ALA A 421 -1.33 -17.70 0.84
CA ALA A 421 0.13 -17.72 0.69
C ALA A 421 0.81 -18.66 1.70
N LEU A 422 0.39 -18.65 2.97
CA LEU A 422 0.87 -19.57 4.00
C LEU A 422 0.54 -21.02 3.63
N LEU A 423 -0.71 -21.29 3.24
CA LEU A 423 -1.11 -22.61 2.77
C LEU A 423 -0.30 -23.04 1.55
N SER A 424 -0.01 -22.12 0.63
CA SER A 424 0.83 -22.42 -0.53
C SER A 424 2.26 -22.83 -0.15
N ILE A 425 2.82 -22.29 0.96
CA ILE A 425 4.14 -22.72 1.48
C ILE A 425 4.05 -24.13 2.03
N VAL A 426 3.05 -24.39 2.89
CA VAL A 426 2.89 -25.68 3.57
C VAL A 426 2.63 -26.83 2.59
N PHE A 427 1.76 -26.61 1.60
CA PHE A 427 1.33 -27.65 0.66
C PHE A 427 2.11 -27.66 -0.66
N TYR A 428 3.13 -26.82 -0.83
CA TYR A 428 3.92 -26.80 -2.05
C TYR A 428 4.73 -28.10 -2.23
N LYS A 429 4.38 -28.86 -3.26
CA LYS A 429 5.18 -30.02 -3.71
C LYS A 429 6.05 -29.60 -4.89
N PRO A 430 7.37 -29.53 -4.75
CA PRO A 430 8.25 -29.24 -5.87
C PRO A 430 8.10 -30.33 -6.94
N LYS A 431 7.89 -29.92 -8.20
CA LYS A 431 8.00 -30.88 -9.31
C LYS A 431 9.45 -31.35 -9.36
N THR A 432 9.71 -32.59 -9.00
CA THR A 432 10.99 -33.27 -9.20
C THR A 432 11.30 -33.18 -10.70
N LYS A 433 12.40 -32.47 -11.08
CA LYS A 433 12.94 -32.60 -12.42
C LYS A 433 13.32 -34.07 -12.56
N LYS A 434 12.55 -34.87 -13.34
CA LYS A 434 13.04 -36.15 -13.88
C LYS A 434 14.40 -35.83 -14.54
N ASN A 435 15.42 -36.52 -14.06
CA ASN A 435 16.80 -36.43 -14.51
C ASN A 435 16.89 -36.18 -16.03
N ALA A 436 17.35 -35.01 -16.45
CA ALA A 436 17.94 -34.89 -17.76
C ALA A 436 19.19 -35.79 -17.72
N LYS A 437 19.08 -36.97 -18.27
CA LYS A 437 20.24 -37.83 -18.58
C LYS A 437 21.20 -36.96 -19.39
N VAL A 438 22.31 -36.56 -18.77
CA VAL A 438 23.49 -36.10 -19.50
C VAL A 438 23.89 -37.31 -20.35
N SER A 439 23.56 -37.30 -21.62
CA SER A 439 24.17 -38.16 -22.62
C SER A 439 25.59 -37.66 -22.81
N LEU A 440 26.52 -38.25 -22.07
CA LEU A 440 27.90 -38.28 -22.46
C LEU A 440 27.97 -39.07 -23.78
N GLN A 441 28.06 -38.39 -24.89
CA GLN A 441 28.53 -38.98 -26.12
C GLN A 441 30.08 -39.03 -26.08
N PRO A 442 30.69 -40.14 -26.56
CA PRO A 442 32.13 -40.37 -26.50
C PRO A 442 32.94 -39.46 -27.43
#